data_6ac42b2e01d0151a9973e85d8a3b957b
#
_entry.id   6ac42b2e01d0151a9973e85d8a3b957b
#
_cell.length_a   1.000
_cell.length_b   1.000
_cell.length_c   1.000
_cell.angle_alpha   90.00
_cell.angle_beta   90.00
_cell.angle_gamma   90.00
#
_symmetry.space_group_name_H-M   'P 1'
#
loop_
_entity.id
_entity.type
_entity.pdbx_description
1 polymer ?
#
loop_
_entity_poly.entity_id
_entity_poly.type
_entity_poly.pdbx_seq_one_letter_code
_entity_poly.pdbx_strand_id
1 'polypeptide(L)'
;MGLFAHFLVLGVVFTQLIERIRAVAERVARSYNLEIFDIQFRREPVGWMLRVFVDVPFDADAPWADEAERRSRADASPTIKDLEHISRDMSAVLDVEETIDHSYTLEVSSPGLDRPLRTAADYRRFAGRLAKIVVSRPVDRQTHFEGRLGGFDDGSIVMETTPGKRQLIPLSLVTRARLEVEF
;
A
#
# COMPACT_ATOMS: atom_id res chain seq x y z
N MET A 1 -35.72 14.81 -1.84
CA MET A 1 -35.35 13.43 -2.26
C MET A 1 -34.31 13.38 -3.40
N GLY A 2 -34.00 14.48 -4.10
CA GLY A 2 -33.07 14.49 -5.23
C GLY A 2 -31.56 14.52 -4.88
N LEU A 3 -31.16 15.14 -3.77
CA LEU A 3 -29.75 15.36 -3.45
C LEU A 3 -29.01 14.05 -3.04
N PHE A 4 -29.68 13.18 -2.32
CA PHE A 4 -29.11 11.88 -1.90
C PHE A 4 -28.88 10.90 -3.07
N ALA A 5 -29.79 10.89 -4.04
CA ALA A 5 -29.66 10.07 -5.25
C ALA A 5 -28.48 10.53 -6.12
N HIS A 6 -28.26 11.84 -6.22
CA HIS A 6 -27.16 12.40 -7.00
C HIS A 6 -25.79 12.10 -6.38
N PHE A 7 -25.68 12.14 -5.05
CA PHE A 7 -24.45 11.76 -4.33
C PHE A 7 -24.11 10.28 -4.46
N LEU A 8 -25.12 9.40 -4.42
CA LEU A 8 -24.94 7.96 -4.61
C LEU A 8 -24.47 7.63 -6.04
N VAL A 9 -25.04 8.26 -7.06
CA VAL A 9 -24.65 8.03 -8.45
C VAL A 9 -23.21 8.51 -8.71
N LEU A 10 -22.84 9.69 -8.22
CA LEU A 10 -21.46 10.21 -8.33
C LEU A 10 -20.44 9.28 -7.63
N GLY A 11 -20.79 8.74 -6.46
CA GLY A 11 -19.93 7.79 -5.75
C GLY A 11 -19.71 6.49 -6.53
N VAL A 12 -20.76 5.94 -7.13
CA VAL A 12 -20.68 4.71 -7.95
C VAL A 12 -19.83 4.94 -9.21
N VAL A 13 -20.05 6.05 -9.93
CA VAL A 13 -19.28 6.39 -11.13
C VAL A 13 -17.79 6.59 -10.80
N PHE A 14 -17.49 7.26 -9.69
CA PHE A 14 -16.11 7.46 -9.26
C PHE A 14 -15.43 6.14 -8.87
N THR A 15 -16.15 5.24 -8.19
CA THR A 15 -15.64 3.90 -7.85
C THR A 15 -15.32 3.09 -9.11
N GLN A 16 -16.22 3.09 -10.09
CA GLN A 16 -16.00 2.40 -11.38
C GLN A 16 -14.79 2.98 -12.13
N LEU A 17 -14.59 4.30 -12.09
CA LEU A 17 -13.42 4.93 -12.68
C LEU A 17 -12.13 4.44 -12.02
N ILE A 18 -12.07 4.41 -10.69
CA ILE A 18 -10.90 3.90 -9.95
C ILE A 18 -10.63 2.43 -10.29
N GLU A 19 -11.67 1.60 -10.42
CA GLU A 19 -11.52 0.19 -10.81
C GLU A 19 -10.96 0.05 -12.23
N ARG A 20 -11.41 0.86 -13.18
CA ARG A 20 -10.86 0.88 -14.54
C ARG A 20 -9.39 1.30 -14.56
N ILE A 21 -9.05 2.38 -13.83
CA ILE A 21 -7.66 2.84 -13.69
C ILE A 21 -6.80 1.72 -13.06
N ARG A 22 -7.31 1.05 -12.03
CA ARG A 22 -6.62 -0.07 -11.37
C ARG A 22 -6.36 -1.22 -12.34
N ALA A 23 -7.34 -1.61 -13.13
CA ALA A 23 -7.19 -2.68 -14.11
C ALA A 23 -6.09 -2.37 -15.16
N VAL A 24 -6.02 -1.13 -15.63
CA VAL A 24 -4.95 -0.67 -16.51
C VAL A 24 -3.60 -0.72 -15.79
N ALA A 25 -3.51 -0.14 -14.60
CA ALA A 25 -2.29 -0.08 -13.81
C ALA A 25 -1.72 -1.48 -13.51
N GLU A 26 -2.58 -2.42 -13.06
CA GLU A 26 -2.18 -3.80 -12.78
C GLU A 26 -1.71 -4.56 -14.03
N ARG A 27 -2.33 -4.31 -15.18
CA ARG A 27 -1.90 -4.90 -16.43
C ARG A 27 -0.52 -4.41 -16.85
N VAL A 28 -0.28 -3.10 -16.74
CA VAL A 28 1.02 -2.49 -17.06
C VAL A 28 2.08 -2.94 -16.05
N ALA A 29 1.83 -2.87 -14.74
CA ALA A 29 2.78 -3.26 -13.71
C ALA A 29 3.23 -4.72 -13.85
N ARG A 30 2.30 -5.65 -14.14
CA ARG A 30 2.61 -7.06 -14.38
C ARG A 30 3.59 -7.30 -15.51
N SER A 31 3.60 -6.47 -16.58
CA SER A 31 4.57 -6.62 -17.68
C SER A 31 6.00 -6.30 -17.27
N TYR A 32 6.17 -5.65 -16.11
CA TYR A 32 7.46 -5.33 -15.49
C TYR A 32 7.76 -6.17 -14.24
N ASN A 33 6.98 -7.23 -13.97
CA ASN A 33 7.03 -8.03 -12.74
C ASN A 33 6.87 -7.20 -11.46
N LEU A 34 5.99 -6.21 -11.51
CA LEU A 34 5.65 -5.32 -10.39
C LEU A 34 4.17 -5.41 -10.07
N GLU A 35 3.78 -4.93 -8.90
CA GLU A 35 2.40 -4.89 -8.42
C GLU A 35 1.96 -3.48 -8.03
N ILE A 36 0.65 -3.25 -8.02
CA ILE A 36 0.07 -1.98 -7.59
C ILE A 36 -0.17 -2.03 -6.08
N PHE A 37 0.57 -1.21 -5.35
CA PHE A 37 0.39 -1.03 -3.92
C PHE A 37 -0.83 -0.17 -3.59
N ASP A 38 -0.98 1.01 -4.24
CA ASP A 38 -2.08 1.94 -4.00
C ASP A 38 -2.35 2.83 -5.22
N ILE A 39 -3.59 3.30 -5.33
CA ILE A 39 -3.99 4.29 -6.34
C ILE A 39 -4.78 5.39 -5.64
N GLN A 40 -4.39 6.63 -5.90
CA GLN A 40 -5.07 7.82 -5.41
C GLN A 40 -5.42 8.72 -6.60
N PHE A 41 -6.70 8.96 -6.80
CA PHE A 41 -7.17 9.91 -7.81
C PHE A 41 -8.00 10.97 -7.11
N ARG A 42 -7.51 12.22 -7.11
CA ARG A 42 -8.15 13.31 -6.38
C ARG A 42 -7.88 14.65 -7.02
N ARG A 43 -8.78 15.59 -6.76
CA ARG A 43 -8.61 16.98 -7.17
C ARG A 43 -7.75 17.71 -6.13
N GLU A 44 -6.70 18.36 -6.62
CA GLU A 44 -5.80 19.23 -5.84
C GLU A 44 -5.86 20.67 -6.38
N PRO A 45 -5.24 21.66 -5.72
CA PRO A 45 -5.26 23.05 -6.20
C PRO A 45 -4.71 23.23 -7.62
N VAL A 46 -3.80 22.37 -8.04
CA VAL A 46 -3.15 22.36 -9.36
C VAL A 46 -3.93 21.57 -10.43
N GLY A 47 -5.02 20.90 -10.08
CA GLY A 47 -5.82 20.07 -10.99
C GLY A 47 -6.06 18.65 -10.48
N TRP A 48 -6.48 17.76 -11.37
CA TRP A 48 -6.63 16.36 -11.05
C TRP A 48 -5.27 15.65 -11.00
N MET A 49 -5.06 14.89 -9.93
CA MET A 49 -3.82 14.16 -9.67
C MET A 49 -4.13 12.67 -9.56
N LEU A 50 -3.50 11.87 -10.42
CA LEU A 50 -3.49 10.42 -10.33
C LEU A 50 -2.12 9.97 -9.82
N ARG A 51 -2.08 9.47 -8.57
CA ARG A 51 -0.89 8.85 -7.99
C ARG A 51 -1.03 7.35 -8.00
N VAL A 52 -0.03 6.70 -8.54
CA VAL A 52 0.06 5.23 -8.60
C VAL A 52 1.31 4.80 -7.87
N PHE A 53 1.11 4.05 -6.79
CA PHE A 53 2.20 3.49 -6.00
C PHE A 53 2.45 2.05 -6.45
N VAL A 54 3.68 1.80 -6.88
CA VAL A 54 4.11 0.52 -7.47
C VAL A 54 5.15 -0.14 -6.57
N ASP A 55 5.04 -1.44 -6.37
CA ASP A 55 5.93 -2.20 -5.50
C ASP A 55 6.43 -3.48 -6.19
N VAL A 56 7.46 -4.07 -5.58
CA VAL A 56 7.96 -5.39 -5.96
C VAL A 56 7.08 -6.45 -5.27
N PRO A 57 6.57 -7.45 -5.98
CA PRO A 57 5.80 -8.54 -5.37
C PRO A 57 6.63 -9.27 -4.31
N PHE A 58 5.99 -9.59 -3.19
CA PHE A 58 6.60 -10.32 -2.10
C PHE A 58 5.69 -11.47 -1.65
N ASP A 59 6.21 -12.69 -1.72
CA ASP A 59 5.55 -13.87 -1.19
C ASP A 59 6.18 -14.22 0.17
N ALA A 60 5.42 -14.02 1.24
CA ALA A 60 5.87 -14.29 2.60
C ALA A 60 6.07 -15.80 2.88
N ASP A 61 5.40 -16.66 2.12
CA ASP A 61 5.41 -18.10 2.29
C ASP A 61 6.39 -18.80 1.32
N ALA A 62 7.14 -18.02 0.53
CA ALA A 62 8.15 -18.55 -0.37
C ALA A 62 9.27 -19.25 0.40
N PRO A 63 9.88 -20.32 -0.16
CA PRO A 63 10.98 -21.04 0.46
C PRO A 63 12.29 -20.22 0.35
N TRP A 64 12.44 -19.22 1.22
CA TRP A 64 13.65 -18.41 1.30
C TRP A 64 14.84 -19.26 1.80
N ALA A 65 16.01 -19.07 1.21
CA ALA A 65 17.21 -19.81 1.61
C ALA A 65 17.61 -19.47 3.05
N ASP A 66 17.48 -18.20 3.43
CA ASP A 66 17.73 -17.73 4.79
C ASP A 66 16.98 -16.40 5.07
N GLU A 67 17.11 -15.92 6.31
CA GLU A 67 16.49 -14.66 6.74
C GLU A 67 17.10 -13.42 6.05
N ALA A 68 18.35 -13.47 5.62
CA ALA A 68 18.98 -12.36 4.91
C ALA A 68 18.42 -12.20 3.51
N GLU A 69 18.21 -13.31 2.79
CA GLU A 69 17.52 -13.28 1.48
C GLU A 69 16.09 -12.78 1.64
N ARG A 70 15.35 -13.29 2.62
CA ARG A 70 13.98 -12.84 2.89
C ARG A 70 13.91 -11.34 3.14
N ARG A 71 14.80 -10.79 3.96
CA ARG A 71 14.87 -9.34 4.24
C ARG A 71 15.24 -8.54 3.01
N SER A 72 16.23 -8.98 2.25
CA SER A 72 16.63 -8.32 1.00
C SER A 72 15.45 -8.22 0.03
N ARG A 73 14.66 -9.27 -0.10
CA ARG A 73 13.46 -9.29 -0.94
C ARG A 73 12.32 -8.44 -0.37
N ALA A 74 12.14 -8.46 0.95
CA ALA A 74 11.14 -7.62 1.62
C ALA A 74 11.40 -6.12 1.43
N ASP A 75 12.69 -5.73 1.44
CA ASP A 75 13.14 -4.35 1.28
C ASP A 75 13.31 -3.93 -0.21
N ALA A 76 13.13 -4.86 -1.15
CA ALA A 76 13.23 -4.56 -2.57
C ALA A 76 12.20 -3.49 -2.99
N SER A 77 12.62 -2.60 -3.86
CA SER A 77 11.80 -1.51 -4.39
C SER A 77 12.00 -1.38 -5.90
N PRO A 78 10.99 -0.91 -6.64
CA PRO A 78 11.13 -0.62 -8.06
C PRO A 78 12.27 0.36 -8.32
N THR A 79 12.98 0.17 -9.41
CA THR A 79 14.01 1.14 -9.84
C THR A 79 13.35 2.38 -10.47
N ILE A 80 14.10 3.48 -10.57
CA ILE A 80 13.64 4.70 -11.26
C ILE A 80 13.25 4.38 -12.72
N LYS A 81 14.01 3.51 -13.40
CA LYS A 81 13.71 3.10 -14.77
C LYS A 81 12.37 2.34 -14.86
N ASP A 82 12.09 1.47 -13.90
CA ASP A 82 10.81 0.77 -13.87
C ASP A 82 9.65 1.75 -13.74
N LEU A 83 9.77 2.72 -12.83
CA LEU A 83 8.75 3.75 -12.61
C LEU A 83 8.55 4.65 -13.84
N GLU A 84 9.63 5.01 -14.54
CA GLU A 84 9.56 5.77 -15.79
C GLU A 84 8.85 4.98 -16.92
N HIS A 85 9.17 3.68 -17.06
CA HIS A 85 8.52 2.83 -18.05
C HIS A 85 7.03 2.68 -17.75
N ILE A 86 6.69 2.35 -16.50
CA ILE A 86 5.28 2.23 -16.09
C ILE A 86 4.52 3.53 -16.30
N SER A 87 5.12 4.67 -15.94
CA SER A 87 4.48 5.98 -16.12
C SER A 87 4.16 6.26 -17.60
N ARG A 88 5.10 5.96 -18.50
CA ARG A 88 4.92 6.15 -19.94
C ARG A 88 3.84 5.23 -20.50
N ASP A 89 3.93 3.94 -20.18
CA ASP A 89 3.01 2.94 -20.71
C ASP A 89 1.60 3.13 -20.14
N MET A 90 1.47 3.47 -18.85
CA MET A 90 0.18 3.81 -18.25
C MET A 90 -0.46 5.02 -18.93
N SER A 91 0.31 6.10 -19.14
CA SER A 91 -0.21 7.29 -19.82
C SER A 91 -0.76 6.93 -21.20
N ALA A 92 0.02 6.20 -21.99
CA ALA A 92 -0.39 5.78 -23.34
C ALA A 92 -1.66 4.92 -23.33
N VAL A 93 -1.77 3.97 -22.40
CA VAL A 93 -2.95 3.08 -22.33
C VAL A 93 -4.18 3.83 -21.82
N LEU A 94 -4.04 4.68 -20.80
CA LEU A 94 -5.15 5.48 -20.28
C LEU A 94 -5.71 6.44 -21.33
N ASP A 95 -4.83 7.00 -22.17
CA ASP A 95 -5.21 7.89 -23.27
C ASP A 95 -5.94 7.13 -24.38
N VAL A 96 -5.39 5.98 -24.81
CA VAL A 96 -5.99 5.14 -25.88
C VAL A 96 -7.35 4.56 -25.46
N GLU A 97 -7.48 4.15 -24.21
CA GLU A 97 -8.74 3.59 -23.69
C GLU A 97 -9.73 4.67 -23.23
N GLU A 98 -9.37 5.97 -23.36
CA GLU A 98 -10.19 7.11 -22.91
C GLU A 98 -10.74 6.89 -21.50
N THR A 99 -9.86 6.37 -20.61
CA THR A 99 -10.28 5.97 -19.27
C THR A 99 -10.67 7.15 -18.40
N ILE A 100 -10.00 8.29 -18.58
CA ILE A 100 -10.23 9.56 -17.86
C ILE A 100 -10.59 10.63 -18.87
N ASP A 101 -11.75 11.24 -18.71
CA ASP A 101 -12.37 12.17 -19.68
C ASP A 101 -11.91 13.65 -19.53
N HIS A 102 -10.99 13.91 -18.62
CA HIS A 102 -10.48 15.26 -18.35
C HIS A 102 -8.97 15.25 -18.10
N SER A 103 -8.33 16.42 -18.18
CA SER A 103 -6.89 16.53 -17.96
C SER A 103 -6.49 16.18 -16.52
N TYR A 104 -5.40 15.44 -16.37
CA TYR A 104 -4.84 15.05 -15.10
C TYR A 104 -3.31 15.01 -15.16
N THR A 105 -2.67 15.02 -14.01
CA THR A 105 -1.24 14.74 -13.87
C THR A 105 -1.06 13.32 -13.32
N LEU A 106 -0.24 12.51 -14.00
CA LEU A 106 0.13 11.16 -13.54
C LEU A 106 1.46 11.23 -12.77
N GLU A 107 1.45 10.72 -11.55
CA GLU A 107 2.64 10.46 -10.74
C GLU A 107 2.75 8.96 -10.46
N VAL A 108 3.90 8.35 -10.80
CA VAL A 108 4.20 6.95 -10.49
C VAL A 108 5.39 6.92 -9.54
N SER A 109 5.25 6.26 -8.40
CA SER A 109 6.28 6.19 -7.37
C SER A 109 6.24 4.87 -6.61
N SER A 110 7.28 4.57 -5.84
CA SER A 110 7.25 3.51 -4.83
C SER A 110 6.54 3.98 -3.56
N PRO A 111 6.08 3.05 -2.69
CA PRO A 111 5.42 3.41 -1.43
C PRO A 111 6.33 4.10 -0.41
N GLY A 112 7.67 4.04 -0.60
CA GLY A 112 8.65 4.61 0.32
C GLY A 112 8.99 3.69 1.50
N LEU A 113 9.95 4.17 2.33
CA LEU A 113 10.45 3.41 3.49
C LEU A 113 9.51 3.48 4.71
N ASP A 114 8.70 4.51 4.81
CA ASP A 114 7.71 4.75 5.87
C ASP A 114 6.29 4.34 5.46
N ARG A 115 6.21 3.34 4.56
CA ARG A 115 4.94 2.87 3.96
C ARG A 115 3.89 2.48 4.99
N PRO A 116 2.61 2.69 4.68
CA PRO A 116 1.53 2.17 5.50
C PRO A 116 1.49 0.64 5.44
N LEU A 117 1.13 0.01 6.57
CA LEU A 117 0.90 -1.42 6.72
C LEU A 117 -0.60 -1.64 6.87
N ARG A 118 -1.22 -2.40 5.96
CA ARG A 118 -2.69 -2.53 5.89
C ARG A 118 -3.16 -3.98 6.01
N THR A 119 -2.36 -4.92 5.54
CA THR A 119 -2.74 -6.33 5.40
C THR A 119 -1.87 -7.26 6.22
N ALA A 120 -2.36 -8.47 6.49
CA ALA A 120 -1.57 -9.51 7.12
C ALA A 120 -0.25 -9.79 6.36
N ALA A 121 -0.28 -9.70 5.03
CA ALA A 121 0.90 -9.88 4.19
C ALA A 121 1.97 -8.80 4.48
N ASP A 122 1.58 -7.53 4.69
CA ASP A 122 2.51 -6.46 5.03
C ASP A 122 3.26 -6.78 6.33
N TYR A 123 2.54 -7.20 7.38
CA TYR A 123 3.17 -7.52 8.67
C TYR A 123 4.07 -8.74 8.62
N ARG A 124 3.78 -9.72 7.76
CA ARG A 124 4.67 -10.85 7.50
C ARG A 124 5.91 -10.42 6.71
N ARG A 125 5.70 -9.63 5.65
CA ARG A 125 6.78 -9.09 4.80
C ARG A 125 7.83 -8.36 5.62
N PHE A 126 7.39 -7.45 6.48
CA PHE A 126 8.25 -6.56 7.25
C PHE A 126 8.54 -7.04 8.68
N ALA A 127 8.41 -8.34 8.95
CA ALA A 127 8.85 -8.90 10.22
C ALA A 127 10.32 -8.56 10.50
N GLY A 128 10.62 -8.12 11.74
CA GLY A 128 11.93 -7.64 12.15
C GLY A 128 12.12 -6.12 12.00
N ARG A 129 11.28 -5.40 11.23
CA ARG A 129 11.38 -3.94 11.04
C ARG A 129 10.66 -3.18 12.15
N LEU A 130 11.09 -1.95 12.42
CA LEU A 130 10.40 -1.05 13.34
C LEU A 130 9.09 -0.55 12.70
N ALA A 131 8.04 -0.47 13.51
CA ALA A 131 6.75 0.03 13.09
C ALA A 131 6.05 0.79 14.21
N LYS A 132 5.16 1.70 13.80
CA LYS A 132 4.19 2.37 14.68
C LYS A 132 2.79 1.93 14.33
N ILE A 133 2.01 1.56 15.35
CA ILE A 133 0.62 1.10 15.20
C ILE A 133 -0.26 1.91 16.15
N VAL A 134 -1.39 2.37 15.63
CA VAL A 134 -2.46 3.03 16.39
C VAL A 134 -3.72 2.19 16.28
N VAL A 135 -4.37 1.95 17.41
CA VAL A 135 -5.60 1.15 17.49
C VAL A 135 -6.79 2.00 17.95
N SER A 136 -8.00 1.58 17.53
CA SER A 136 -9.29 2.24 17.87
C SER A 136 -9.71 2.06 19.32
N ARG A 137 -9.26 0.98 19.97
CA ARG A 137 -9.54 0.66 21.38
C ARG A 137 -8.26 0.20 22.06
N PRO A 138 -8.09 0.50 23.36
CA PRO A 138 -6.89 0.08 24.09
C PRO A 138 -6.70 -1.45 24.08
N VAL A 139 -5.47 -1.88 23.78
CA VAL A 139 -4.96 -3.23 24.00
C VAL A 139 -3.93 -3.10 25.13
N ASP A 140 -4.08 -3.85 26.22
CA ASP A 140 -3.26 -3.74 27.42
C ASP A 140 -3.12 -2.28 27.93
N ARG A 141 -4.21 -1.50 27.90
CA ARG A 141 -4.30 -0.07 28.27
C ARG A 141 -3.54 0.89 27.37
N GLN A 142 -3.06 0.45 26.21
CA GLN A 142 -2.32 1.25 25.24
C GLN A 142 -3.09 1.35 23.93
N THR A 143 -3.04 2.52 23.28
CA THR A 143 -3.60 2.76 21.94
C THR A 143 -2.53 3.04 20.89
N HIS A 144 -1.29 3.26 21.34
CA HIS A 144 -0.13 3.52 20.48
C HIS A 144 0.96 2.51 20.81
N PHE A 145 1.47 1.86 19.78
CA PHE A 145 2.51 0.86 19.88
C PHE A 145 3.66 1.24 18.97
N GLU A 146 4.86 1.12 19.48
CA GLU A 146 6.10 1.29 18.73
C GLU A 146 7.04 0.13 19.09
N GLY A 147 7.60 -0.53 18.08
CA GLY A 147 8.45 -1.68 18.30
C GLY A 147 8.75 -2.46 17.03
N ARG A 148 9.44 -3.58 17.18
CA ARG A 148 9.75 -4.47 16.07
C ARG A 148 8.60 -5.41 15.77
N LEU A 149 8.26 -5.52 14.49
CA LEU A 149 7.28 -6.48 14.02
C LEU A 149 7.83 -7.91 14.20
N GLY A 150 7.06 -8.78 14.84
CA GLY A 150 7.33 -10.21 14.93
C GLY A 150 6.57 -11.03 13.87
N GLY A 151 5.83 -10.34 12.97
CA GLY A 151 5.00 -10.97 11.95
C GLY A 151 3.52 -10.88 12.25
N PHE A 152 2.76 -11.87 11.75
CA PHE A 152 1.31 -11.93 11.87
C PHE A 152 0.87 -13.37 12.16
N ASP A 153 0.06 -13.56 13.19
CA ASP A 153 -0.43 -14.86 13.62
C ASP A 153 -1.87 -14.76 14.15
N ASP A 154 -2.71 -15.70 13.80
CA ASP A 154 -4.12 -15.84 14.24
C ASP A 154 -4.89 -14.51 14.31
N GLY A 155 -4.90 -13.74 13.21
CA GLY A 155 -5.64 -12.47 13.13
C GLY A 155 -4.98 -11.30 13.86
N SER A 156 -3.81 -11.50 14.45
CA SER A 156 -3.11 -10.51 15.26
C SER A 156 -1.70 -10.21 14.75
N ILE A 157 -1.29 -8.97 14.89
CA ILE A 157 0.07 -8.52 14.65
C ILE A 157 0.88 -8.88 15.89
N VAL A 158 1.98 -9.57 15.68
CA VAL A 158 2.98 -9.82 16.72
C VAL A 158 3.95 -8.64 16.75
N MET A 159 4.10 -7.97 17.88
CA MET A 159 5.03 -6.84 18.04
C MET A 159 5.87 -7.00 19.30
N GLU A 160 7.16 -6.76 19.20
CA GLU A 160 8.08 -6.65 20.32
C GLU A 160 8.31 -5.17 20.66
N THR A 161 7.68 -4.72 21.74
CA THR A 161 7.70 -3.30 22.18
C THR A 161 8.87 -2.97 23.09
N THR A 162 9.37 -3.97 23.82
CA THR A 162 10.58 -3.91 24.66
C THR A 162 11.26 -5.26 24.56
N PRO A 163 12.59 -5.37 24.66
CA PRO A 163 13.28 -6.65 24.59
C PRO A 163 12.61 -7.71 25.47
N GLY A 164 12.17 -8.80 24.85
CA GLY A 164 11.49 -9.92 25.50
C GLY A 164 10.00 -9.74 25.79
N LYS A 165 9.40 -8.55 25.54
CA LYS A 165 7.96 -8.35 25.71
C LYS A 165 7.26 -8.36 24.36
N ARG A 166 6.54 -9.43 24.07
CA ARG A 166 5.69 -9.55 22.89
C ARG A 166 4.27 -9.11 23.22
N GLN A 167 3.67 -8.37 22.31
CA GLN A 167 2.26 -7.97 22.33
C GLN A 167 1.55 -8.47 21.07
N LEU A 168 0.30 -8.91 21.25
CA LEU A 168 -0.58 -9.30 20.17
C LEU A 168 -1.59 -8.17 19.97
N ILE A 169 -1.58 -7.58 18.79
CA ILE A 169 -2.46 -6.46 18.42
C ILE A 169 -3.44 -6.96 17.36
N PRO A 170 -4.73 -7.10 17.66
CA PRO A 170 -5.72 -7.54 16.68
C PRO A 170 -5.75 -6.60 15.47
N LEU A 171 -5.61 -7.13 14.25
CA LEU A 171 -5.63 -6.33 13.02
C LEU A 171 -6.93 -5.53 12.88
N SER A 172 -8.06 -6.09 13.33
CA SER A 172 -9.37 -5.44 13.30
C SER A 172 -9.46 -4.14 14.12
N LEU A 173 -8.56 -3.93 15.06
CA LEU A 173 -8.50 -2.72 15.88
C LEU A 173 -7.57 -1.66 15.30
N VAL A 174 -6.73 -2.01 14.32
CA VAL A 174 -5.75 -1.07 13.76
C VAL A 174 -6.46 0.02 12.96
N THR A 175 -6.19 1.27 13.31
CA THR A 175 -6.65 2.45 12.56
C THR A 175 -5.56 3.02 11.67
N ARG A 176 -4.31 2.87 12.10
CA ARG A 176 -3.13 3.33 11.36
C ARG A 176 -1.92 2.49 11.74
N ALA A 177 -1.18 2.06 10.75
CA ALA A 177 0.13 1.44 10.95
C ALA A 177 1.09 1.85 9.83
N ARG A 178 2.37 2.02 10.16
CA ARG A 178 3.42 2.33 9.20
C ARG A 178 4.78 1.83 9.68
N LEU A 179 5.67 1.58 8.73
CA LEU A 179 7.08 1.36 9.05
C LEU A 179 7.72 2.64 9.59
N GLU A 180 8.77 2.46 10.39
CA GLU A 180 9.67 3.54 10.82
C GLU A 180 11.02 3.37 10.13
N VAL A 181 11.60 4.50 9.73
CA VAL A 181 12.94 4.51 9.12
C VAL A 181 13.98 4.29 10.20
N GLU A 182 14.83 3.29 10.01
CA GLU A 182 15.98 3.02 10.89
C GLU A 182 17.23 3.67 10.27
N PHE A 183 17.92 4.49 11.02
CA PHE A 183 19.19 5.13 10.62
C PHE A 183 20.38 4.42 11.26
#